data_00c648e1b0283f612104118f4da67c2c
#
_entry.id   00c648e1b0283f612104118f4da67c2c
#
_cell.length_a   1.000
_cell.length_b   1.000
_cell.length_c   1.000
_cell.angle_alpha   90.00
_cell.angle_beta   90.00
_cell.angle_gamma   90.00
#
_symmetry.space_group_name_H-M   'P 1'
#
loop_
_entity.id
_entity.type
_entity.pdbx_description
1 polymer ?
#
loop_
_entity_poly.entity_id
_entity_poly.type
_entity_poly.pdbx_seq_one_letter_code
_entity_poly.pdbx_strand_id
1 'polypeptide(L)'
;MTNFDADTLRELRDVQEVAIRTEKHPKSAVVIWVVIADDEVFVRSWRGAKGRWYRDLSAGGPATLEFAGRRLPVRALPASDQAAIARASREFLRKYQRSSHAQEMVRSETLPTTLRLEPRSGIRFDRTVG
;
A
#
# COMPACT_ATOMS: atom_id res chain seq x y z
N MET A 1 -17.09 -7.18 5.37
CA MET A 1 -16.05 -6.42 5.66
C MET A 1 -14.78 -7.00 5.23
N THR A 2 -14.04 -6.29 4.50
CA THR A 2 -12.84 -6.82 3.97
C THR A 2 -11.67 -6.09 4.57
N ASN A 3 -10.97 -6.74 5.43
CA ASN A 3 -9.74 -6.22 5.97
C ASN A 3 -8.76 -7.37 6.14
N PHE A 4 -7.50 -7.06 6.29
CA PHE A 4 -6.48 -8.07 6.51
C PHE A 4 -6.63 -8.64 7.91
N ASP A 5 -6.24 -9.90 8.08
CA ASP A 5 -6.29 -10.51 9.40
C ASP A 5 -5.24 -9.88 10.32
N ALA A 6 -5.35 -10.17 11.61
CA ALA A 6 -4.49 -9.54 12.60
C ALA A 6 -3.02 -9.88 12.40
N ASP A 7 -2.72 -11.10 11.96
CA ASP A 7 -1.33 -11.49 11.76
C ASP A 7 -0.73 -10.75 10.57
N THR A 8 -1.49 -10.58 9.50
CA THR A 8 -1.01 -9.84 8.33
C THR A 8 -0.78 -8.38 8.69
N LEU A 9 -1.71 -7.77 9.45
CA LEU A 9 -1.53 -6.39 9.87
C LEU A 9 -0.28 -6.24 10.73
N ARG A 10 -0.03 -7.21 11.62
CA ARG A 10 1.15 -7.15 12.47
C ARG A 10 2.43 -7.22 11.63
N GLU A 11 2.46 -8.10 10.63
CA GLU A 11 3.62 -8.20 9.76
C GLU A 11 3.84 -6.91 8.98
N LEU A 12 2.76 -6.30 8.49
CA LEU A 12 2.88 -5.06 7.74
C LEU A 12 3.33 -3.90 8.62
N ARG A 13 2.99 -3.92 9.91
CA ARG A 13 3.48 -2.89 10.82
C ARG A 13 4.98 -3.05 11.05
N ASP A 14 5.48 -4.28 11.06
CA ASP A 14 6.86 -4.55 11.41
C ASP A 14 7.83 -4.39 10.24
N VAL A 15 7.42 -4.68 9.01
CA VAL A 15 8.35 -4.58 7.89
C VAL A 15 8.60 -3.13 7.54
N GLN A 16 9.82 -2.82 7.14
CA GLN A 16 10.15 -1.47 6.73
C GLN A 16 9.75 -1.21 5.30
N GLU A 17 9.82 -2.20 4.45
CA GLU A 17 9.54 -2.06 3.04
C GLU A 17 8.80 -3.26 2.51
N VAL A 18 7.97 -3.04 1.50
CA VAL A 18 7.31 -4.12 0.78
C VAL A 18 7.55 -3.87 -0.70
N ALA A 19 7.44 -4.91 -1.53
CA ALA A 19 7.49 -4.72 -2.96
C ALA A 19 6.06 -4.77 -3.49
N ILE A 20 5.70 -3.84 -4.37
CA ILE A 20 4.38 -3.83 -4.98
C ILE A 20 4.51 -4.18 -6.45
N ARG A 21 3.68 -5.10 -6.93
CA ARG A 21 3.69 -5.57 -8.31
C ARG A 21 2.31 -5.35 -8.89
N THR A 22 2.24 -4.67 -10.04
CA THR A 22 0.96 -4.40 -10.68
C THR A 22 0.78 -5.33 -11.87
N GLU A 23 -0.45 -5.49 -12.30
CA GLU A 23 -0.74 -6.35 -13.44
C GLU A 23 -0.22 -5.76 -14.75
N LYS A 24 -0.08 -4.45 -14.83
CA LYS A 24 0.44 -3.82 -16.03
C LYS A 24 1.94 -4.02 -16.17
N HIS A 25 2.63 -4.29 -15.07
CA HIS A 25 4.06 -4.52 -15.08
C HIS A 25 4.39 -5.75 -14.25
N PRO A 26 3.94 -6.92 -14.71
CA PRO A 26 4.02 -8.13 -13.88
C PRO A 26 5.43 -8.63 -13.61
N LYS A 27 6.40 -8.14 -14.36
CA LYS A 27 7.78 -8.59 -14.17
C LYS A 27 8.62 -7.62 -13.34
N SER A 28 8.04 -6.52 -12.88
CA SER A 28 8.80 -5.52 -12.15
C SER A 28 8.09 -5.11 -10.88
N ALA A 29 8.59 -5.51 -9.76
CA ALA A 29 8.08 -5.05 -8.47
C ALA A 29 8.85 -3.81 -8.05
N VAL A 30 8.21 -2.91 -7.33
CA VAL A 30 8.83 -1.68 -6.85
C VAL A 30 8.81 -1.70 -5.34
N VAL A 31 9.93 -1.37 -4.71
CA VAL A 31 10.02 -1.33 -3.25
C VAL A 31 9.41 -0.02 -2.76
N ILE A 32 8.49 -0.11 -1.82
CA ILE A 32 7.78 1.05 -1.30
C ILE A 32 7.62 0.94 0.22
N TRP A 33 7.23 2.04 0.83
CA TRP A 33 6.93 2.09 2.25
C TRP A 33 5.44 1.80 2.45
N VAL A 34 5.10 1.25 3.59
CA VAL A 34 3.74 0.89 3.95
C VAL A 34 3.47 1.30 5.38
N VAL A 35 2.29 1.85 5.64
CA VAL A 35 1.89 2.21 7.00
C VAL A 35 0.50 1.68 7.28
N ILE A 36 0.18 1.56 8.56
CA ILE A 36 -1.14 1.14 9.00
C ILE A 36 -1.67 2.20 9.95
N ALA A 37 -2.85 2.69 9.67
CA ALA A 37 -3.54 3.66 10.50
C ALA A 37 -4.95 3.14 10.75
N ASP A 38 -5.33 2.95 12.01
CA ASP A 38 -6.65 2.41 12.39
C ASP A 38 -6.97 1.12 11.64
N ASP A 39 -5.98 0.24 11.57
CA ASP A 39 -6.08 -1.06 10.92
C ASP A 39 -6.31 -0.98 9.40
N GLU A 40 -6.17 0.18 8.81
CA GLU A 40 -6.20 0.34 7.37
C GLU A 40 -4.78 0.48 6.85
N VAL A 41 -4.52 -0.12 5.70
CA VAL A 41 -3.17 -0.14 5.11
C VAL A 41 -3.07 0.91 4.04
N PHE A 42 -2.05 1.76 4.12
CA PHE A 42 -1.84 2.85 3.16
C PHE A 42 -0.45 2.82 2.57
N VAL A 43 -0.37 3.21 1.30
CA VAL A 43 0.89 3.39 0.60
C VAL A 43 0.84 4.73 -0.14
N ARG A 44 2.00 5.27 -0.48
CA ARG A 44 2.11 6.52 -1.23
C ARG A 44 3.25 6.42 -2.22
N SER A 45 3.15 7.18 -3.29
CA SER A 45 4.21 7.26 -4.28
C SER A 45 5.18 8.36 -3.90
N TRP A 46 6.43 8.00 -3.55
CA TRP A 46 7.46 8.97 -3.24
C TRP A 46 7.70 9.90 -4.41
N ARG A 47 7.53 9.40 -5.63
CA ARG A 47 7.71 10.21 -6.83
C ARG A 47 6.45 10.96 -7.23
N GLY A 48 5.43 10.98 -6.37
CA GLY A 48 4.18 11.64 -6.66
C GLY A 48 3.46 10.98 -7.82
N ALA A 49 2.75 11.75 -8.59
CA ALA A 49 1.98 11.24 -9.71
C ALA A 49 2.85 10.66 -10.83
N LYS A 50 4.16 10.88 -10.78
CA LYS A 50 5.05 10.36 -11.81
C LYS A 50 5.45 8.92 -11.59
N GLY A 51 5.24 8.38 -10.41
CA GLY A 51 5.62 7.01 -10.11
C GLY A 51 4.89 6.03 -10.99
N ARG A 52 5.61 5.08 -11.63
CA ARG A 52 4.98 4.15 -12.56
C ARG A 52 3.97 3.24 -11.89
N TRP A 53 4.34 2.66 -10.75
CA TRP A 53 3.41 1.76 -10.07
C TRP A 53 2.14 2.50 -9.62
N TYR A 54 2.31 3.76 -9.22
CA TYR A 54 1.17 4.56 -8.81
C TYR A 54 0.27 4.83 -9.99
N ARG A 55 0.83 5.15 -11.15
CA ARG A 55 0.02 5.40 -12.34
C ARG A 55 -0.77 4.17 -12.73
N ASP A 56 -0.22 2.98 -12.51
CA ASP A 56 -0.94 1.75 -12.81
C ASP A 56 -2.15 1.57 -11.91
N LEU A 57 -2.13 2.14 -10.70
CA LEU A 57 -3.17 1.95 -9.70
C LEU A 57 -3.96 3.21 -9.34
N SER A 58 -3.70 4.31 -10.01
CA SER A 58 -4.29 5.60 -9.61
C SER A 58 -5.81 5.62 -9.65
N ALA A 59 -6.41 4.79 -10.48
CA ALA A 59 -7.86 4.66 -10.53
C ALA A 59 -8.36 3.45 -9.74
N GLY A 60 -7.48 2.84 -8.95
CA GLY A 60 -7.81 1.62 -8.23
C GLY A 60 -7.41 0.40 -9.03
N GLY A 61 -7.47 -0.75 -8.43
CA GLY A 61 -7.23 -2.00 -9.13
C GLY A 61 -6.39 -2.99 -8.34
N PRO A 62 -6.16 -4.15 -8.93
CA PRO A 62 -5.44 -5.22 -8.24
C PRO A 62 -3.94 -5.05 -8.28
N ALA A 63 -3.29 -5.52 -7.24
CA ALA A 63 -1.84 -5.56 -7.15
C ALA A 63 -1.43 -6.69 -6.21
N THR A 64 -0.15 -6.95 -6.11
CA THR A 64 0.37 -7.94 -5.17
C THR A 64 1.46 -7.28 -4.34
N LEU A 65 1.39 -7.46 -3.02
CA LEU A 65 2.46 -7.05 -2.14
C LEU A 65 3.35 -8.26 -1.87
N GLU A 66 4.65 -8.04 -1.84
CA GLU A 66 5.60 -9.10 -1.55
C GLU A 66 6.44 -8.68 -0.36
N PHE A 67 6.44 -9.47 0.69
CA PHE A 67 7.22 -9.21 1.89
C PHE A 67 7.31 -10.49 2.72
N ALA A 68 8.40 -10.64 3.44
CA ALA A 68 8.59 -11.78 4.34
C ALA A 68 8.32 -13.13 3.66
N GLY A 69 8.69 -13.27 2.40
CA GLY A 69 8.48 -14.51 1.67
C GLY A 69 7.05 -14.77 1.24
N ARG A 70 6.15 -13.82 1.44
CA ARG A 70 4.74 -13.96 1.09
C ARG A 70 4.39 -13.14 -0.12
N ARG A 71 3.34 -13.59 -0.81
CA ARG A 71 2.70 -12.80 -1.85
C ARG A 71 1.27 -12.57 -1.39
N LEU A 72 0.90 -11.32 -1.22
CA LEU A 72 -0.39 -10.94 -0.69
C LEU A 72 -1.18 -10.21 -1.75
N PRO A 73 -2.24 -10.81 -2.29
CA PRO A 73 -3.07 -10.13 -3.27
C PRO A 73 -3.85 -9.01 -2.61
N VAL A 74 -3.86 -7.84 -3.21
CA VAL A 74 -4.54 -6.67 -2.67
C VAL A 74 -5.30 -5.94 -3.76
N ARG A 75 -6.22 -5.08 -3.35
CA ARG A 75 -6.88 -4.14 -4.24
C ARG A 75 -6.57 -2.75 -3.74
N ALA A 76 -6.09 -1.90 -4.62
CA ALA A 76 -5.80 -0.52 -4.27
C ALA A 76 -7.03 0.34 -4.52
N LEU A 77 -7.30 1.27 -3.60
CA LEU A 77 -8.39 2.21 -3.72
C LEU A 77 -7.85 3.59 -3.41
N PRO A 78 -8.07 4.58 -4.27
CA PRO A 78 -7.62 5.94 -3.97
C PRO A 78 -8.24 6.43 -2.66
N ALA A 79 -7.44 7.00 -1.79
CA ALA A 79 -7.94 7.56 -0.55
C ALA A 79 -8.22 9.04 -0.77
N SER A 80 -9.46 9.45 -0.69
CA SER A 80 -9.84 10.85 -0.88
C SER A 80 -10.31 11.53 0.40
N ASP A 81 -10.48 10.76 1.47
CA ASP A 81 -10.90 11.29 2.74
C ASP A 81 -9.72 11.98 3.41
N GLN A 82 -9.86 13.29 3.68
CA GLN A 82 -8.78 14.07 4.28
C GLN A 82 -8.35 13.53 5.64
N ALA A 83 -9.26 13.00 6.42
CA ALA A 83 -8.92 12.43 7.71
C ALA A 83 -8.04 11.19 7.56
N ALA A 84 -8.33 10.35 6.58
CA ALA A 84 -7.51 9.16 6.32
C ALA A 84 -6.14 9.56 5.82
N ILE A 85 -6.06 10.56 4.93
CA ILE A 85 -4.79 11.05 4.43
C ILE A 85 -3.95 11.60 5.57
N ALA A 86 -4.57 12.34 6.49
CA ALA A 86 -3.84 12.89 7.64
C ALA A 86 -3.35 11.80 8.58
N ARG A 87 -4.15 10.76 8.80
CA ARG A 87 -3.72 9.65 9.66
C ARG A 87 -2.54 8.92 9.02
N ALA A 88 -2.59 8.70 7.71
CA ALA A 88 -1.49 8.06 7.02
C ALA A 88 -0.22 8.90 7.12
N SER A 89 -0.35 10.22 6.99
CA SER A 89 0.79 11.13 7.11
C SER A 89 1.46 10.99 8.48
N ARG A 90 0.66 10.95 9.55
CA ARG A 90 1.21 10.82 10.88
C ARG A 90 1.97 9.51 11.01
N GLU A 91 1.44 8.42 10.43
CA GLU A 91 2.10 7.12 10.51
C GLU A 91 3.38 7.07 9.68
N PHE A 92 3.42 7.73 8.54
CA PHE A 92 4.66 7.81 7.77
C PHE A 92 5.75 8.52 8.59
N LEU A 93 5.40 9.62 9.25
CA LEU A 93 6.38 10.34 10.05
C LEU A 93 6.81 9.54 11.27
N ARG A 94 5.89 8.82 11.91
CA ARG A 94 6.20 8.03 13.09
C ARG A 94 7.04 6.80 12.76
N LYS A 95 6.59 6.01 11.77
CA LYS A 95 7.24 4.74 11.46
C LYS A 95 8.63 4.94 10.89
N TYR A 96 8.79 5.96 10.04
CA TYR A 96 10.04 6.18 9.35
C TYR A 96 10.82 7.37 9.89
N GLN A 97 10.63 7.68 11.16
CA GLN A 97 11.22 8.85 11.78
C GLN A 97 12.74 8.90 11.71
N ARG A 98 13.39 7.76 11.53
CA ARG A 98 14.84 7.74 11.43
C ARG A 98 15.35 7.96 10.02
N SER A 99 14.45 7.98 9.04
CA SER A 99 14.86 8.19 7.66
C SER A 99 14.86 9.68 7.34
N SER A 100 15.87 10.14 6.63
CA SER A 100 15.90 11.51 6.16
C SER A 100 14.84 11.78 5.11
N HIS A 101 14.21 10.72 4.56
CA HIS A 101 13.20 10.87 3.53
C HIS A 101 11.76 10.89 4.09
N ALA A 102 11.60 10.77 5.40
CA ALA A 102 10.25 10.71 5.98
C ALA A 102 9.41 11.94 5.64
N GLN A 103 10.01 13.12 5.69
CA GLN A 103 9.30 14.35 5.40
C GLN A 103 8.83 14.41 3.95
N GLU A 104 9.53 13.73 3.06
CA GLU A 104 9.16 13.74 1.65
C GLU A 104 7.85 13.02 1.40
N MET A 105 7.49 12.09 2.26
CA MET A 105 6.25 11.33 2.10
C MET A 105 5.02 12.09 2.56
N VAL A 106 5.21 13.30 3.13
CA VAL A 106 4.10 14.14 3.52
C VAL A 106 4.08 15.46 2.74
N ARG A 107 4.85 15.53 1.65
CA ARG A 107 4.83 16.72 0.78
C ARG A 107 3.51 16.78 0.03
N SER A 108 3.14 17.97 -0.39
CA SER A 108 1.89 18.17 -1.11
C SER A 108 1.78 17.31 -2.36
N GLU A 109 2.89 17.00 -3.00
CA GLU A 109 2.87 16.19 -4.22
C GLU A 109 2.57 14.70 -3.94
N THR A 110 2.84 14.21 -2.73
CA THR A 110 2.61 12.81 -2.41
C THR A 110 1.24 12.56 -1.81
N LEU A 111 0.63 13.55 -1.18
CA LEU A 111 -0.65 13.36 -0.51
C LEU A 111 -1.75 12.84 -1.44
N PRO A 112 -1.89 13.38 -2.67
CA PRO A 112 -2.92 12.87 -3.57
C PRO A 112 -2.67 11.44 -4.04
N THR A 113 -1.47 10.90 -3.82
CA THR A 113 -1.15 9.55 -4.25
C THR A 113 -1.45 8.51 -3.17
N THR A 114 -2.11 8.90 -2.09
CA THR A 114 -2.44 7.96 -1.02
C THR A 114 -3.42 6.91 -1.51
N LEU A 115 -3.05 5.64 -1.39
CA LEU A 115 -3.90 4.54 -1.75
C LEU A 115 -4.14 3.68 -0.52
N ARG A 116 -5.39 3.26 -0.32
CA ARG A 116 -5.71 2.30 0.72
C ARG A 116 -5.69 0.92 0.08
N LEU A 117 -5.11 -0.05 0.74
CA LEU A 117 -5.05 -1.40 0.23
C LEU A 117 -5.99 -2.29 1.03
N GLU A 118 -6.76 -3.11 0.32
CA GLU A 118 -7.66 -4.09 0.93
C GLU A 118 -7.28 -5.48 0.44
N PRO A 119 -7.59 -6.53 1.17
CA PRO A 119 -7.32 -7.87 0.68
C PRO A 119 -8.18 -8.16 -0.54
N ARG A 120 -7.60 -8.83 -1.53
CA ARG A 120 -8.35 -9.23 -2.71
C ARG A 120 -8.80 -10.66 -2.48
N SER A 121 -10.07 -10.82 -2.22
CA SER A 121 -10.57 -12.09 -1.76
C SER A 121 -11.07 -13.04 -2.80
N GLY A 122 -11.27 -12.60 -3.98
CA GLY A 122 -11.83 -13.46 -5.00
C GLY A 122 -10.99 -14.61 -5.44
N ILE A 123 -9.73 -14.53 -5.23
CA ILE A 123 -8.87 -15.50 -5.65
C ILE A 123 -9.13 -16.84 -5.23
N ARG A 124 -9.51 -17.07 -4.06
CA ARG A 124 -9.63 -18.32 -3.64
C ARG A 124 -10.77 -19.06 -4.11
N PHE A 125 -11.77 -18.39 -4.61
CA PHE A 125 -12.82 -19.09 -5.05
C PHE A 125 -12.52 -19.94 -6.16
N ASP A 126 -11.59 -19.58 -6.95
CA ASP A 126 -11.28 -20.24 -8.15
C ASP A 126 -10.90 -21.61 -7.90
N ARG A 127 -10.20 -21.85 -6.88
CA ARG A 127 -9.80 -23.11 -6.69
C ARG A 127 -10.77 -23.94 -6.11
N THR A 128 -11.65 -23.40 -5.42
CA THR A 128 -12.56 -24.19 -4.78
C THR A 128 -13.40 -24.86 -5.68
N VAL A 129 -13.69 -24.29 -6.75
CA VAL A 129 -14.55 -24.88 -7.63
C VAL A 129 -13.94 -25.90 -8.35
N GLY A 130 -12.69 -25.88 -8.27
CA GLY A 130 -11.95 -26.83 -9.07
C GLY A 130 -12.44 -28.15 -8.96
#